data_13d31caf43ee025cdbc3b950f4755a0a
#
_entry.id   13d31caf43ee025cdbc3b950f4755a0a
#
_cell.length_a   1.000
_cell.length_b   1.000
_cell.length_c   1.000
_cell.angle_alpha   90.00
_cell.angle_beta   90.00
_cell.angle_gamma   90.00
#
_symmetry.space_group_name_H-M   'P 1'
#
loop_
_entity.id
_entity.type
_entity.pdbx_description
1 polymer ?
#
loop_
_entity_poly.entity_id
_entity_poly.type
_entity_poly.pdbx_seq_one_letter_code
_entity_poly.pdbx_strand_id
1 'polypeptide(L)'
;AQGPLSCDVEESGTTCRLLTAVLAAGEGEFRIHGAPRMHERPIGELTDALKNLGLTATFEGKPDCPPMVLHARGLNPALCGGEVELGMDISSQYFSGLLLAAPMGPAPLSVALGGRKAVSWPYVGLTLQCLTDYGIRFEVQTRPQAGAAWELLPPGAWRELKAALPGCLRVTVHPGAYQAGDYTVEGDWSGASYLLAAGALGLRPVRVEGLRTDSLQGDRAMLEILQRMGARMRLTPDSVTVYPSSLHGVELDMGDCPDLVPTVAVL
;
A
#
# COMPACT_ATOMS: atom_id res chain seq x y z
N ALA A 1 -13.02 -34.11 7.10
CA ALA A 1 -12.46 -32.74 7.15
C ALA A 1 -12.80 -32.06 5.84
N GLN A 2 -13.39 -30.87 5.86
CA GLN A 2 -13.49 -30.01 4.69
C GLN A 2 -12.05 -29.56 4.38
N GLY A 3 -11.65 -29.57 3.10
CA GLY A 3 -10.36 -29.06 2.67
C GLY A 3 -10.24 -27.54 2.89
N PRO A 4 -9.10 -26.94 2.54
CA PRO A 4 -8.89 -25.50 2.70
C PRO A 4 -9.95 -24.68 1.93
N LEU A 5 -10.36 -23.55 2.52
CA LEU A 5 -11.25 -22.60 1.85
C LEU A 5 -10.54 -21.99 0.63
N SER A 6 -11.14 -22.13 -0.55
CA SER A 6 -10.59 -21.63 -1.78
C SER A 6 -10.81 -20.12 -1.93
N CYS A 7 -9.72 -19.36 -2.12
CA CYS A 7 -9.70 -17.92 -2.32
C CYS A 7 -9.09 -17.61 -3.68
N ASP A 8 -9.94 -17.45 -4.70
CA ASP A 8 -9.50 -17.03 -6.04
C ASP A 8 -9.33 -15.51 -6.07
N VAL A 9 -8.12 -15.04 -6.31
CA VAL A 9 -7.78 -13.62 -6.40
C VAL A 9 -7.59 -13.16 -7.84
N GLU A 10 -7.88 -14.03 -8.80
CA GLU A 10 -7.72 -13.78 -10.24
C GLU A 10 -6.33 -13.18 -10.55
N GLU A 11 -6.27 -11.97 -11.13
CA GLU A 11 -5.04 -11.24 -11.44
C GLU A 11 -4.68 -10.16 -10.40
N SER A 12 -5.51 -9.97 -9.37
CA SER A 12 -5.35 -8.89 -8.39
C SER A 12 -4.23 -9.18 -7.38
N GLY A 13 -3.06 -8.63 -7.61
CA GLY A 13 -1.95 -8.68 -6.65
C GLY A 13 -2.27 -7.97 -5.33
N THR A 14 -3.05 -6.91 -5.37
CA THR A 14 -3.51 -6.20 -4.18
C THR A 14 -4.39 -7.10 -3.32
N THR A 15 -5.42 -7.72 -3.93
CA THR A 15 -6.28 -8.68 -3.22
C THR A 15 -5.46 -9.81 -2.63
N CYS A 16 -4.56 -10.42 -3.41
CA CYS A 16 -3.72 -11.51 -2.95
C CYS A 16 -2.95 -11.14 -1.67
N ARG A 17 -2.26 -10.01 -1.67
CA ARG A 17 -1.35 -9.61 -0.60
C ARG A 17 -2.08 -9.12 0.65
N LEU A 18 -3.10 -8.26 0.47
CA LEU A 18 -3.88 -7.74 1.59
C LEU A 18 -4.73 -8.85 2.23
N LEU A 19 -5.42 -9.66 1.41
CA LEU A 19 -6.26 -10.75 1.90
C LEU A 19 -5.44 -11.81 2.65
N THR A 20 -4.24 -12.16 2.17
CA THR A 20 -3.36 -13.11 2.87
C THR A 20 -3.07 -12.65 4.30
N ALA A 21 -2.73 -11.38 4.51
CA ALA A 21 -2.46 -10.84 5.84
C ALA A 21 -3.73 -10.84 6.72
N VAL A 22 -4.87 -10.47 6.17
CA VAL A 22 -6.15 -10.46 6.91
C VAL A 22 -6.59 -11.87 7.29
N LEU A 23 -6.50 -12.83 6.37
CA LEU A 23 -6.81 -14.24 6.65
C LEU A 23 -5.88 -14.83 7.71
N ALA A 24 -4.63 -14.40 7.75
CA ALA A 24 -3.65 -14.81 8.75
C ALA A 24 -4.07 -14.46 10.19
N ALA A 25 -4.85 -13.38 10.38
CA ALA A 25 -5.38 -13.01 11.69
C ALA A 25 -6.58 -13.87 12.14
N GLY A 26 -7.16 -14.67 11.24
CA GLY A 26 -8.23 -15.62 11.52
C GLY A 26 -7.71 -17.00 11.86
N GLU A 27 -8.61 -17.99 11.83
CA GLU A 27 -8.32 -19.41 12.05
C GLU A 27 -8.79 -20.23 10.85
N GLY A 28 -7.98 -21.18 10.38
CA GLY A 28 -8.34 -22.11 9.33
C GLY A 28 -7.26 -22.29 8.27
N GLU A 29 -7.61 -23.03 7.22
CA GLU A 29 -6.76 -23.25 6.06
C GLU A 29 -7.34 -22.54 4.84
N PHE A 30 -6.55 -21.70 4.20
CA PHE A 30 -6.98 -20.89 3.08
C PHE A 30 -6.06 -21.16 1.87
N ARG A 31 -6.64 -21.69 0.78
CA ARG A 31 -5.92 -21.88 -0.46
C ARG A 31 -6.05 -20.63 -1.31
N ILE A 32 -4.97 -19.87 -1.41
CA ILE A 32 -4.90 -18.62 -2.18
C ILE A 32 -4.30 -18.94 -3.55
N HIS A 33 -5.06 -18.65 -4.59
CA HIS A 33 -4.68 -18.90 -5.98
C HIS A 33 -5.29 -17.85 -6.91
N GLY A 34 -4.93 -17.87 -8.18
CA GLY A 34 -5.47 -16.95 -9.18
C GLY A 34 -5.08 -17.35 -10.60
N ALA A 35 -5.13 -16.42 -11.53
CA ALA A 35 -4.72 -16.61 -12.91
C ALA A 35 -3.22 -16.99 -13.04
N PRO A 36 -2.79 -17.57 -14.15
CA PRO A 36 -1.40 -18.03 -14.32
C PRO A 36 -0.35 -16.96 -14.01
N ARG A 37 -0.60 -15.69 -14.32
CA ARG A 37 0.30 -14.58 -14.01
C ARG A 37 0.47 -14.37 -12.51
N MET A 38 -0.55 -14.67 -11.68
CA MET A 38 -0.46 -14.60 -10.23
C MET A 38 0.53 -15.60 -9.66
N HIS A 39 0.70 -16.77 -10.29
CA HIS A 39 1.63 -17.81 -9.88
C HIS A 39 3.13 -17.46 -10.07
N GLU A 40 3.39 -16.30 -10.68
CA GLU A 40 4.74 -15.76 -10.86
C GLU A 40 5.04 -14.58 -9.92
N ARG A 41 4.00 -14.03 -9.25
CA ARG A 41 4.12 -12.84 -8.43
C ARG A 41 4.54 -13.20 -7.00
N PRO A 42 5.65 -12.65 -6.51
CA PRO A 42 6.16 -13.02 -5.19
C PRO A 42 5.26 -12.52 -4.06
N ILE A 43 5.21 -13.33 -2.98
CA ILE A 43 4.56 -13.03 -1.70
C ILE A 43 5.44 -13.49 -0.52
N GLY A 44 6.63 -13.98 -0.78
CA GLY A 44 7.53 -14.57 0.21
C GLY A 44 7.83 -13.66 1.39
N GLU A 45 8.14 -12.38 1.16
CA GLU A 45 8.42 -11.43 2.25
C GLU A 45 7.27 -11.35 3.26
N LEU A 46 6.01 -11.38 2.79
CA LEU A 46 4.85 -11.39 3.69
C LEU A 46 4.75 -12.73 4.45
N THR A 47 4.91 -13.86 3.76
CA THR A 47 4.80 -15.18 4.41
C THR A 47 5.92 -15.43 5.41
N ASP A 48 7.13 -14.89 5.19
CA ASP A 48 8.22 -14.94 6.15
C ASP A 48 7.92 -14.09 7.40
N ALA A 49 7.38 -12.90 7.22
CA ALA A 49 6.91 -12.09 8.35
C ALA A 49 5.81 -12.80 9.14
N LEU A 50 4.83 -13.42 8.46
CA LEU A 50 3.77 -14.20 9.09
C LEU A 50 4.31 -15.44 9.83
N LYS A 51 5.38 -16.06 9.34
CA LYS A 51 6.04 -17.18 10.03
C LYS A 51 6.60 -16.76 11.39
N ASN A 52 7.17 -15.55 11.50
CA ASN A 52 7.62 -15.00 12.78
C ASN A 52 6.46 -14.77 13.75
N LEU A 53 5.23 -14.63 13.24
CA LEU A 53 3.99 -14.52 14.01
C LEU A 53 3.30 -15.86 14.29
N GLY A 54 3.94 -16.99 13.96
CA GLY A 54 3.47 -18.34 14.25
C GLY A 54 2.61 -19.01 13.17
N LEU A 55 2.55 -18.43 11.98
CA LEU A 55 1.80 -18.99 10.87
C LEU A 55 2.72 -19.72 9.87
N THR A 56 2.12 -20.57 9.04
CA THR A 56 2.85 -21.26 7.97
C THR A 56 2.09 -21.15 6.65
N ALA A 57 2.85 -21.12 5.55
CA ALA A 57 2.31 -21.21 4.21
C ALA A 57 2.99 -22.36 3.46
N THR A 58 2.21 -23.14 2.72
CA THR A 58 2.71 -24.22 1.85
C THR A 58 2.45 -23.83 0.41
N PHE A 59 3.53 -23.66 -0.37
CA PHE A 59 3.44 -23.32 -1.79
C PHE A 59 3.25 -24.58 -2.63
N GLU A 60 2.28 -24.57 -3.56
CA GLU A 60 1.94 -25.72 -4.41
C GLU A 60 2.75 -25.76 -5.73
N GLY A 61 3.41 -24.67 -6.08
CA GLY A 61 4.17 -24.52 -7.32
C GLY A 61 5.51 -23.83 -7.11
N LYS A 62 5.67 -22.68 -7.73
CA LYS A 62 6.89 -21.87 -7.59
C LYS A 62 7.06 -21.40 -6.13
N PRO A 63 8.26 -21.57 -5.53
CA PRO A 63 8.53 -21.05 -4.19
C PRO A 63 8.18 -19.55 -4.08
N ASP A 64 7.64 -19.16 -2.95
CA ASP A 64 7.27 -17.79 -2.60
C ASP A 64 6.23 -17.14 -3.52
N CYS A 65 5.50 -17.93 -4.31
CA CYS A 65 4.45 -17.48 -5.19
C CYS A 65 3.17 -18.32 -5.01
N PRO A 66 1.96 -17.76 -5.17
CA PRO A 66 0.74 -18.56 -5.29
C PRO A 66 0.86 -19.60 -6.43
N PRO A 67 0.09 -20.69 -6.43
CA PRO A 67 -0.87 -21.10 -5.42
C PRO A 67 -0.20 -21.54 -4.11
N MET A 68 -0.85 -21.20 -2.99
CA MET A 68 -0.37 -21.59 -1.67
C MET A 68 -1.54 -21.89 -0.71
N VAL A 69 -1.28 -22.70 0.30
CA VAL A 69 -2.18 -22.90 1.43
C VAL A 69 -1.62 -22.17 2.64
N LEU A 70 -2.36 -21.19 3.14
CA LEU A 70 -2.08 -20.48 4.39
C LEU A 70 -2.75 -21.25 5.56
N HIS A 71 -1.94 -21.65 6.55
CA HIS A 71 -2.42 -22.26 7.78
C HIS A 71 -2.52 -21.18 8.86
N ALA A 72 -3.70 -20.55 8.96
CA ALA A 72 -3.96 -19.45 9.86
C ALA A 72 -4.33 -19.94 11.26
N ARG A 73 -3.75 -19.28 12.28
CA ARG A 73 -3.98 -19.57 13.71
C ARG A 73 -4.04 -18.29 14.55
N GLY A 74 -4.37 -17.16 13.90
CA GLY A 74 -4.26 -15.83 14.49
C GLY A 74 -2.81 -15.31 14.54
N LEU A 75 -2.68 -14.01 14.58
CA LEU A 75 -1.37 -13.37 14.75
C LEU A 75 -0.91 -13.52 16.22
N ASN A 76 0.32 -13.90 16.43
CA ASN A 76 0.90 -14.02 17.78
C ASN A 76 2.16 -13.14 17.92
N PRO A 77 2.01 -11.86 18.27
CA PRO A 77 3.14 -10.94 18.44
C PRO A 77 4.16 -11.39 19.51
N ALA A 78 3.75 -12.18 20.50
CA ALA A 78 4.64 -12.66 21.55
C ALA A 78 5.78 -13.54 21.02
N LEU A 79 5.59 -14.24 19.89
CA LEU A 79 6.61 -15.08 19.28
C LEU A 79 7.79 -14.29 18.70
N CYS A 80 7.58 -13.02 18.35
CA CYS A 80 8.62 -12.14 17.80
C CYS A 80 8.93 -10.93 18.72
N GLY A 81 8.60 -11.03 20.01
CA GLY A 81 8.84 -9.93 20.97
C GLY A 81 8.01 -8.67 20.70
N GLY A 82 6.90 -8.79 19.99
CA GLY A 82 6.01 -7.68 19.65
C GLY A 82 6.42 -6.88 18.41
N GLU A 83 7.53 -7.22 17.75
CA GLU A 83 8.01 -6.53 16.56
C GLU A 83 8.38 -7.52 15.45
N VAL A 84 7.97 -7.21 14.24
CA VAL A 84 8.35 -7.92 13.02
C VAL A 84 8.94 -6.95 12.01
N GLU A 85 10.05 -7.34 11.38
CA GLU A 85 10.63 -6.58 10.28
C GLU A 85 10.06 -7.06 8.94
N LEU A 86 9.72 -6.10 8.08
CA LEU A 86 9.13 -6.39 6.78
C LEU A 86 9.69 -5.42 5.73
N GLY A 87 10.23 -5.96 4.64
CA GLY A 87 10.75 -5.19 3.52
C GLY A 87 9.64 -4.58 2.65
N MET A 88 10.01 -3.53 1.95
CA MET A 88 9.20 -2.91 0.91
C MET A 88 9.98 -2.81 -0.41
N ASP A 89 10.98 -3.67 -0.61
CA ASP A 89 11.81 -3.67 -1.82
C ASP A 89 11.02 -3.98 -3.09
N ILE A 90 10.00 -4.82 -2.97
CA ILE A 90 9.15 -5.30 -4.07
C ILE A 90 7.77 -4.63 -4.02
N SER A 91 7.20 -4.46 -2.84
CA SER A 91 5.82 -3.95 -2.71
C SER A 91 5.52 -3.43 -1.32
N SER A 92 4.90 -2.24 -1.26
CA SER A 92 4.33 -1.68 -0.02
C SER A 92 3.11 -2.44 0.49
N GLN A 93 2.48 -3.27 -0.36
CA GLN A 93 1.25 -4.00 -0.02
C GLN A 93 1.46 -5.04 1.08
N TYR A 94 2.67 -5.58 1.23
CA TYR A 94 3.01 -6.48 2.33
C TYR A 94 2.91 -5.75 3.68
N PHE A 95 3.52 -4.58 3.75
CA PHE A 95 3.51 -3.73 4.93
C PHE A 95 2.08 -3.28 5.26
N SER A 96 1.35 -2.77 4.27
CA SER A 96 -0.06 -2.36 4.39
C SER A 96 -0.96 -3.52 4.85
N GLY A 97 -0.81 -4.71 4.27
CA GLY A 97 -1.60 -5.88 4.63
C GLY A 97 -1.43 -6.25 6.10
N LEU A 98 -0.19 -6.25 6.60
CA LEU A 98 0.08 -6.59 8.00
C LEU A 98 -0.43 -5.52 8.96
N LEU A 99 -0.33 -4.22 8.60
CA LEU A 99 -0.94 -3.14 9.40
C LEU A 99 -2.46 -3.28 9.49
N LEU A 100 -3.15 -3.66 8.40
CA LEU A 100 -4.60 -3.88 8.39
C LEU A 100 -5.01 -5.12 9.20
N ALA A 101 -4.17 -6.14 9.25
CA ALA A 101 -4.43 -7.36 10.01
C ALA A 101 -4.14 -7.22 11.51
N ALA A 102 -3.17 -6.38 11.88
CA ALA A 102 -2.67 -6.24 13.25
C ALA A 102 -3.74 -5.90 14.30
N PRO A 103 -4.77 -5.07 14.03
CA PRO A 103 -5.83 -4.80 15.02
C PRO A 103 -6.60 -6.03 15.48
N MET A 104 -6.65 -7.07 14.66
CA MET A 104 -7.33 -8.34 14.98
C MET A 104 -6.48 -9.26 15.87
N GLY A 105 -5.22 -8.92 16.11
CA GLY A 105 -4.33 -9.67 16.99
C GLY A 105 -4.62 -9.45 18.48
N PRO A 106 -4.09 -10.32 19.36
CA PRO A 106 -4.34 -10.27 20.81
C PRO A 106 -3.51 -9.19 21.53
N ALA A 107 -2.48 -8.63 20.92
CA ALA A 107 -1.53 -7.68 21.49
C ALA A 107 -1.02 -6.69 20.44
N PRO A 108 -0.46 -5.54 20.86
CA PRO A 108 0.14 -4.60 19.92
C PRO A 108 1.23 -5.27 19.08
N LEU A 109 1.25 -4.93 17.79
CA LEU A 109 2.26 -5.39 16.84
C LEU A 109 2.97 -4.20 16.22
N SER A 110 4.28 -4.16 16.38
CA SER A 110 5.17 -3.22 15.69
C SER A 110 5.65 -3.85 14.38
N VAL A 111 5.40 -3.16 13.28
CA VAL A 111 5.94 -3.52 11.96
C VAL A 111 7.06 -2.53 11.65
N ALA A 112 8.30 -3.01 11.68
CA ALA A 112 9.48 -2.22 11.35
C ALA A 112 9.78 -2.34 9.86
N LEU A 113 10.12 -1.22 9.24
CA LEU A 113 10.51 -1.20 7.84
C LEU A 113 11.92 -1.73 7.67
N GLY A 114 12.02 -2.89 7.05
CA GLY A 114 13.28 -3.55 6.68
C GLY A 114 13.62 -3.39 5.20
N GLY A 115 14.52 -4.28 4.72
CA GLY A 115 14.93 -4.31 3.32
C GLY A 115 16.01 -3.28 2.98
N ARG A 116 16.14 -2.95 1.70
CA ARG A 116 17.16 -2.03 1.15
C ARG A 116 16.57 -0.71 0.69
N LYS A 117 15.30 -0.70 0.30
CA LYS A 117 14.57 0.48 -0.16
C LYS A 117 13.10 0.37 0.21
N ALA A 118 12.42 1.51 0.26
CA ALA A 118 10.96 1.57 0.38
C ALA A 118 10.39 2.06 -0.94
N VAL A 119 9.59 1.22 -1.62
CA VAL A 119 8.87 1.64 -2.83
C VAL A 119 7.41 1.95 -2.46
N SER A 120 6.82 2.90 -3.19
CA SER A 120 5.39 3.21 -3.07
C SER A 120 4.96 3.55 -1.62
N TRP A 121 5.77 4.31 -0.90
CA TRP A 121 5.48 4.76 0.46
C TRP A 121 4.11 5.45 0.60
N PRO A 122 3.66 6.30 -0.34
CA PRO A 122 2.35 6.96 -0.24
C PRO A 122 1.18 6.00 -0.01
N TYR A 123 1.26 4.77 -0.52
CA TYR A 123 0.20 3.77 -0.32
C TYR A 123 0.15 3.22 1.12
N VAL A 124 1.26 3.25 1.85
CA VAL A 124 1.24 3.01 3.30
C VAL A 124 0.55 4.17 4.00
N GLY A 125 0.77 5.41 3.55
CA GLY A 125 0.03 6.59 4.02
C GLY A 125 -1.48 6.43 3.88
N LEU A 126 -1.98 5.91 2.75
CA LEU A 126 -3.40 5.56 2.57
C LEU A 126 -3.87 4.52 3.59
N THR A 127 -3.05 3.50 3.87
CA THR A 127 -3.37 2.49 4.89
C THR A 127 -3.50 3.11 6.27
N LEU A 128 -2.58 4.00 6.66
CA LEU A 128 -2.63 4.73 7.93
C LEU A 128 -3.86 5.65 7.99
N GLN A 129 -4.25 6.25 6.87
CA GLN A 129 -5.49 7.02 6.78
C GLN A 129 -6.70 6.13 7.02
N CYS A 130 -6.79 4.96 6.37
CA CYS A 130 -7.87 4.01 6.62
C CYS A 130 -7.93 3.58 8.09
N LEU A 131 -6.80 3.24 8.71
CA LEU A 131 -6.75 2.91 10.14
C LEU A 131 -7.31 4.06 11.00
N THR A 132 -6.97 5.31 10.66
CA THR A 132 -7.48 6.52 11.34
C THR A 132 -8.98 6.65 11.16
N ASP A 133 -9.48 6.55 9.93
CA ASP A 133 -10.90 6.75 9.58
C ASP A 133 -11.81 5.69 10.22
N TYR A 134 -11.30 4.48 10.39
CA TYR A 134 -12.01 3.38 11.04
C TYR A 134 -11.68 3.21 12.53
N GLY A 135 -11.06 4.23 13.16
CA GLY A 135 -10.87 4.32 14.60
C GLY A 135 -9.83 3.38 15.20
N ILE A 136 -8.92 2.85 14.41
CA ILE A 136 -7.82 2.00 14.87
C ILE A 136 -6.70 2.87 15.44
N ARG A 137 -6.27 2.55 16.66
CA ARG A 137 -5.14 3.22 17.31
C ARG A 137 -3.82 2.65 16.79
N PHE A 138 -2.92 3.55 16.37
CA PHE A 138 -1.55 3.21 16.00
C PHE A 138 -0.59 4.35 16.35
N GLU A 139 0.70 4.04 16.36
CA GLU A 139 1.80 4.94 16.61
C GLU A 139 2.83 4.80 15.50
N VAL A 140 3.34 5.92 15.01
CA VAL A 140 4.44 5.92 14.03
C VAL A 140 5.69 6.45 14.71
N GLN A 141 6.77 5.71 14.60
CA GLN A 141 8.06 6.07 15.16
C GLN A 141 9.10 6.11 14.06
N THR A 142 9.98 7.10 14.18
CA THR A 142 11.11 7.26 13.25
C THR A 142 12.42 7.37 14.02
N ARG A 143 13.52 7.23 13.33
CA ARG A 143 14.87 7.50 13.85
C ARG A 143 15.76 7.98 12.70
N PRO A 144 16.80 8.82 13.01
CA PRO A 144 17.64 9.43 11.95
C PRO A 144 18.50 8.39 11.20
N GLN A 145 18.85 7.29 11.87
CA GLN A 145 19.62 6.19 11.28
C GLN A 145 19.35 4.88 12.05
N ALA A 146 19.62 3.76 11.39
CA ALA A 146 19.52 2.45 12.02
C ALA A 146 20.37 2.39 13.32
N GLY A 147 19.79 1.85 14.40
CA GLY A 147 20.44 1.77 15.72
C GLY A 147 20.28 2.99 16.61
N ALA A 148 19.81 4.13 16.11
CA ALA A 148 19.47 5.28 16.96
C ALA A 148 18.18 5.02 17.78
N ALA A 149 17.93 5.82 18.80
CA ALA A 149 16.70 5.76 19.57
C ALA A 149 15.48 6.08 18.69
N TRP A 150 14.38 5.39 18.95
CA TRP A 150 13.11 5.66 18.30
C TRP A 150 12.46 6.91 18.87
N GLU A 151 11.97 7.76 18.00
CA GLU A 151 11.22 8.96 18.32
C GLU A 151 9.78 8.82 17.85
N LEU A 152 8.82 9.05 18.76
CA LEU A 152 7.41 9.00 18.45
C LEU A 152 7.02 10.25 17.66
N LEU A 153 6.40 10.07 16.49
CA LEU A 153 5.83 11.18 15.77
C LEU A 153 4.54 11.68 16.45
N PRO A 154 4.30 13.00 16.44
CA PRO A 154 3.02 13.55 16.86
C PRO A 154 1.86 12.93 16.04
N PRO A 155 0.65 12.83 16.64
CA PRO A 155 -0.52 12.34 15.92
C PRO A 155 -0.74 13.08 14.61
N GLY A 156 -0.87 12.33 13.51
CA GLY A 156 -1.08 12.87 12.16
C GLY A 156 0.18 13.34 11.42
N ALA A 157 1.32 13.53 12.08
CA ALA A 157 2.56 13.99 11.44
C ALA A 157 3.10 12.99 10.37
N TRP A 158 2.68 11.74 10.43
CA TRP A 158 3.00 10.74 9.41
C TRP A 158 2.51 11.10 8.00
N ARG A 159 1.50 11.99 7.87
CA ARG A 159 0.99 12.49 6.59
C ARG A 159 2.02 13.32 5.83
N GLU A 160 2.97 13.90 6.55
CA GLU A 160 4.02 14.76 5.99
C GLU A 160 5.30 13.98 5.66
N LEU A 161 5.35 12.69 5.98
CA LEU A 161 6.49 11.85 5.62
C LEU A 161 6.50 11.60 4.11
N LYS A 162 7.42 12.28 3.43
CA LYS A 162 7.58 12.14 1.97
C LYS A 162 8.25 10.82 1.57
N ALA A 163 9.07 10.26 2.45
CA ALA A 163 9.77 9.02 2.23
C ALA A 163 9.98 8.27 3.55
N ALA A 164 10.08 6.95 3.46
CA ALA A 164 10.48 6.08 4.55
C ALA A 164 11.81 5.42 4.23
N LEU A 165 12.69 5.33 5.21
CA LEU A 165 13.99 4.65 5.05
C LEU A 165 13.98 3.32 5.81
N PRO A 166 14.46 2.23 5.21
CA PRO A 166 14.64 0.96 5.89
C PRO A 166 15.47 1.11 7.16
N GLY A 167 15.04 0.44 8.22
CA GLY A 167 15.65 0.54 9.53
C GLY A 167 15.35 1.85 10.29
N CYS A 168 14.65 2.82 9.70
CA CYS A 168 14.40 4.13 10.30
C CYS A 168 12.91 4.45 10.53
N LEU A 169 12.01 3.54 10.24
CA LEU A 169 10.58 3.69 10.45
C LEU A 169 9.98 2.41 11.01
N ARG A 170 9.06 2.56 11.96
CA ARG A 170 8.16 1.49 12.38
C ARG A 170 6.77 2.04 12.71
N VAL A 171 5.77 1.19 12.55
CA VAL A 171 4.39 1.47 12.91
C VAL A 171 3.93 0.43 13.92
N THR A 172 3.49 0.87 15.09
CA THR A 172 2.90 -0.01 16.11
C THR A 172 1.39 0.12 16.06
N VAL A 173 0.70 -0.96 15.76
CA VAL A 173 -0.77 -1.01 15.71
C VAL A 173 -1.29 -1.73 16.95
N HIS A 174 -2.29 -1.15 17.61
CA HIS A 174 -2.90 -1.71 18.80
C HIS A 174 -4.14 -2.55 18.44
N PRO A 175 -4.44 -3.60 19.21
CA PRO A 175 -5.69 -4.34 19.09
C PRO A 175 -6.89 -3.41 19.14
N GLY A 176 -7.89 -3.68 18.30
CA GLY A 176 -9.10 -2.87 18.24
C GLY A 176 -10.08 -3.36 17.20
N ALA A 177 -11.35 -2.98 17.34
CA ALA A 177 -12.36 -3.25 16.35
C ALA A 177 -12.48 -2.06 15.38
N TYR A 178 -12.52 -2.35 14.08
CA TYR A 178 -12.84 -1.36 13.07
C TYR A 178 -14.25 -0.80 13.31
N GLN A 179 -14.37 0.52 13.36
CA GLN A 179 -15.65 1.18 13.56
C GLN A 179 -16.43 1.19 12.24
N ALA A 180 -17.66 0.66 12.27
CA ALA A 180 -18.54 0.70 11.11
C ALA A 180 -18.98 2.17 10.83
N GLY A 181 -19.09 2.50 9.55
CA GLY A 181 -19.52 3.83 9.12
C GLY A 181 -19.69 3.90 7.60
N ASP A 182 -20.27 4.99 7.13
CA ASP A 182 -20.32 5.29 5.71
C ASP A 182 -18.98 5.88 5.26
N TYR A 183 -18.42 5.34 4.20
CA TYR A 183 -17.18 5.79 3.62
C TYR A 183 -17.32 6.02 2.13
N THR A 184 -16.96 7.21 1.68
CA THR A 184 -16.93 7.52 0.25
C THR A 184 -15.51 7.34 -0.27
N VAL A 185 -15.32 6.34 -1.13
CA VAL A 185 -14.03 6.11 -1.79
C VAL A 185 -13.75 7.25 -2.75
N GLU A 186 -12.59 7.87 -2.65
CA GLU A 186 -12.14 8.89 -3.59
C GLU A 186 -11.83 8.31 -4.97
N GLY A 187 -11.81 9.17 -6.00
CA GLY A 187 -11.45 8.77 -7.36
C GLY A 187 -10.01 8.28 -7.45
N ASP A 188 -9.80 7.32 -8.35
CA ASP A 188 -8.49 6.73 -8.61
C ASP A 188 -7.61 7.66 -9.46
N TRP A 189 -6.49 8.13 -8.89
CA TRP A 189 -5.55 9.00 -9.57
C TRP A 189 -4.77 8.29 -10.68
N SER A 190 -4.55 6.99 -10.56
CA SER A 190 -3.91 6.16 -11.59
C SER A 190 -4.75 6.16 -12.86
N GLY A 191 -6.03 5.76 -12.75
CA GLY A 191 -6.98 5.78 -13.86
C GLY A 191 -7.23 7.18 -14.40
N ALA A 192 -7.30 8.18 -13.53
CA ALA A 192 -7.48 9.58 -13.92
C ALA A 192 -6.31 10.11 -14.77
N SER A 193 -5.10 9.61 -14.56
CA SER A 193 -3.90 10.07 -15.27
C SER A 193 -4.06 10.04 -16.79
N TYR A 194 -4.69 8.99 -17.32
CA TYR A 194 -4.96 8.85 -18.77
C TYR A 194 -5.86 9.97 -19.31
N LEU A 195 -6.90 10.32 -18.54
CA LEU A 195 -7.83 11.40 -18.94
C LEU A 195 -7.18 12.78 -18.83
N LEU A 196 -6.34 12.99 -17.80
CA LEU A 196 -5.59 14.22 -17.63
C LEU A 196 -4.56 14.41 -18.75
N ALA A 197 -3.86 13.33 -19.14
CA ALA A 197 -2.96 13.32 -20.28
C ALA A 197 -3.70 13.63 -21.59
N ALA A 198 -4.87 13.02 -21.80
CA ALA A 198 -5.70 13.33 -22.97
C ALA A 198 -6.15 14.79 -23.02
N GLY A 199 -6.36 15.44 -21.87
CA GLY A 199 -6.64 16.88 -21.79
C GLY A 199 -5.46 17.75 -22.18
N ALA A 200 -4.24 17.35 -21.82
CA ALA A 200 -3.02 18.07 -22.16
C ALA A 200 -2.66 17.96 -23.65
N LEU A 201 -2.76 16.75 -24.22
CA LEU A 201 -2.38 16.47 -25.62
C LEU A 201 -3.52 16.71 -26.61
N GLY A 202 -4.77 16.75 -26.15
CA GLY A 202 -5.96 16.80 -27.00
C GLY A 202 -6.22 18.20 -27.57
N LEU A 203 -7.36 18.32 -28.23
CA LEU A 203 -7.83 19.59 -28.83
C LEU A 203 -8.82 20.35 -27.93
N ARG A 204 -9.29 19.72 -26.87
CA ARG A 204 -10.30 20.28 -25.94
C ARG A 204 -9.89 20.02 -24.51
N PRO A 205 -10.29 20.91 -23.56
CA PRO A 205 -10.10 20.64 -22.14
C PRO A 205 -10.81 19.36 -21.69
N VAL A 206 -10.17 18.63 -20.77
CA VAL A 206 -10.78 17.49 -20.08
C VAL A 206 -10.89 17.82 -18.60
N ARG A 207 -12.07 17.67 -18.04
CA ARG A 207 -12.34 17.78 -16.59
C ARG A 207 -12.60 16.40 -16.02
N VAL A 208 -11.88 16.06 -14.96
CA VAL A 208 -12.07 14.83 -14.18
C VAL A 208 -12.59 15.23 -12.81
N GLU A 209 -13.73 14.67 -12.42
CA GLU A 209 -14.40 14.91 -11.14
C GLU A 209 -14.19 13.73 -10.19
N GLY A 210 -14.39 13.96 -8.88
CA GLY A 210 -14.21 12.96 -7.84
C GLY A 210 -12.76 12.76 -7.40
N LEU A 211 -11.83 13.57 -7.91
CA LEU A 211 -10.43 13.56 -7.52
C LEU A 211 -10.19 14.55 -6.37
N ARG A 212 -9.84 14.02 -5.21
CA ARG A 212 -9.42 14.87 -4.09
C ARG A 212 -8.02 15.42 -4.34
N THR A 213 -7.89 16.74 -4.35
CA THR A 213 -6.58 17.40 -4.55
C THR A 213 -5.68 17.34 -3.32
N ASP A 214 -6.20 16.94 -2.15
CA ASP A 214 -5.48 16.63 -0.91
C ASP A 214 -5.24 15.11 -0.70
N SER A 215 -5.51 14.29 -1.73
CA SER A 215 -5.32 12.84 -1.69
C SER A 215 -3.90 12.43 -1.31
N LEU A 216 -3.78 11.33 -0.56
CA LEU A 216 -2.51 10.68 -0.25
C LEU A 216 -2.08 9.65 -1.30
N GLN A 217 -2.87 9.43 -2.37
CA GLN A 217 -2.47 8.55 -3.46
C GLN A 217 -1.17 9.05 -4.10
N GLY A 218 -0.19 8.17 -4.28
CA GLY A 218 1.10 8.50 -4.90
C GLY A 218 0.93 9.10 -6.30
N ASP A 219 -0.05 8.60 -7.03
CA ASP A 219 -0.34 9.01 -8.42
C ASP A 219 -0.96 10.42 -8.53
N ARG A 220 -1.31 11.06 -7.41
CA ARG A 220 -1.59 12.50 -7.39
C ARG A 220 -0.38 13.33 -7.86
N ALA A 221 0.83 12.76 -7.83
CA ALA A 221 2.03 13.34 -8.41
C ALA A 221 1.85 13.76 -9.88
N MET A 222 0.85 13.20 -10.59
CA MET A 222 0.47 13.61 -11.94
C MET A 222 0.23 15.11 -12.07
N LEU A 223 -0.28 15.77 -11.02
CA LEU A 223 -0.47 17.25 -11.02
C LEU A 223 0.86 17.99 -11.12
N GLU A 224 1.83 17.60 -10.31
CA GLU A 224 3.15 18.22 -10.31
C GLU A 224 3.90 17.92 -11.62
N ILE A 225 3.79 16.69 -12.11
CA ILE A 225 4.40 16.27 -13.38
C ILE A 225 3.86 17.11 -14.52
N LEU A 226 2.55 17.21 -14.68
CA LEU A 226 1.90 18.03 -15.70
C LEU A 226 2.29 19.51 -15.58
N GLN A 227 2.34 20.04 -14.37
CA GLN A 227 2.76 21.43 -14.12
C GLN A 227 4.21 21.65 -14.55
N ARG A 228 5.12 20.74 -14.19
CA ARG A 228 6.53 20.81 -14.59
C ARG A 228 6.71 20.70 -16.10
N MET A 229 5.86 19.92 -16.78
CA MET A 229 5.86 19.81 -18.24
C MET A 229 5.23 21.02 -18.95
N GLY A 230 4.67 21.98 -18.20
CA GLY A 230 4.07 23.20 -18.76
C GLY A 230 2.58 23.12 -19.08
N ALA A 231 1.88 22.09 -18.59
CA ALA A 231 0.44 21.97 -18.77
C ALA A 231 -0.33 23.07 -18.03
N ARG A 232 -1.38 23.58 -18.68
CA ARG A 232 -2.33 24.52 -18.08
C ARG A 232 -3.42 23.72 -17.37
N MET A 233 -3.63 23.98 -16.09
CA MET A 233 -4.61 23.27 -15.28
C MET A 233 -5.44 24.22 -14.41
N ARG A 234 -6.67 23.80 -14.09
CA ARG A 234 -7.51 24.40 -13.06
C ARG A 234 -7.89 23.33 -12.04
N LEU A 235 -7.61 23.61 -10.78
CA LEU A 235 -7.88 22.72 -9.66
C LEU A 235 -9.06 23.24 -8.84
N THR A 236 -9.89 22.34 -8.36
CA THR A 236 -10.87 22.55 -7.27
C THR A 236 -10.62 21.47 -6.22
N PRO A 237 -11.24 21.53 -5.03
CA PRO A 237 -11.02 20.49 -4.02
C PRO A 237 -11.34 19.06 -4.51
N ASP A 238 -12.24 18.91 -5.48
CA ASP A 238 -12.80 17.64 -5.94
C ASP A 238 -12.66 17.39 -7.45
N SER A 239 -11.99 18.27 -8.19
CA SER A 239 -11.84 18.10 -9.64
C SER A 239 -10.57 18.75 -10.19
N VAL A 240 -10.12 18.21 -11.33
CA VAL A 240 -9.00 18.72 -12.11
C VAL A 240 -9.45 18.93 -13.55
N THR A 241 -9.20 20.12 -14.09
CA THR A 241 -9.39 20.40 -15.53
C THR A 241 -8.02 20.66 -16.16
N VAL A 242 -7.68 19.90 -17.18
CA VAL A 242 -6.43 20.07 -17.96
C VAL A 242 -6.80 20.61 -19.34
N TYR A 243 -6.04 21.60 -19.78
CA TYR A 243 -6.25 22.28 -21.07
C TYR A 243 -5.18 21.85 -22.06
N PRO A 244 -5.50 21.84 -23.38
CA PRO A 244 -4.49 21.67 -24.42
C PRO A 244 -3.28 22.57 -24.18
N SER A 245 -2.09 21.99 -24.22
CA SER A 245 -0.85 22.68 -23.83
C SER A 245 0.33 22.21 -24.67
N SER A 246 1.30 23.09 -24.89
CA SER A 246 2.59 22.70 -25.45
C SER A 246 3.47 22.20 -24.32
N LEU A 247 3.67 20.90 -24.26
CA LEU A 247 4.47 20.26 -23.22
C LEU A 247 5.95 20.22 -23.60
N HIS A 248 6.81 20.12 -22.58
CA HIS A 248 8.24 19.90 -22.73
C HIS A 248 8.71 18.77 -21.80
N GLY A 249 9.78 18.09 -22.20
CA GLY A 249 10.36 16.99 -21.45
C GLY A 249 10.92 17.42 -20.09
N VAL A 250 10.83 16.54 -19.12
CA VAL A 250 11.32 16.76 -17.75
C VAL A 250 12.00 15.48 -17.24
N GLU A 251 12.94 15.64 -16.32
CA GLU A 251 13.56 14.53 -15.61
C GLU A 251 12.78 14.26 -14.31
N LEU A 252 12.39 13.00 -14.08
CA LEU A 252 11.51 12.59 -13.00
C LEU A 252 12.04 11.34 -12.31
N ASP A 253 11.90 11.31 -10.98
CA ASP A 253 11.93 10.08 -10.20
C ASP A 253 10.49 9.57 -10.03
N MET A 254 10.22 8.34 -10.49
CA MET A 254 8.90 7.72 -10.49
C MET A 254 8.78 6.59 -9.44
N GLY A 255 9.69 6.52 -8.49
CA GLY A 255 9.73 5.45 -7.47
C GLY A 255 8.48 5.38 -6.60
N ASP A 256 7.83 6.51 -6.34
CA ASP A 256 6.62 6.61 -5.52
C ASP A 256 5.31 6.57 -6.33
N CYS A 257 5.38 6.65 -7.66
CA CYS A 257 4.23 6.64 -8.57
C CYS A 257 4.52 5.81 -9.83
N PRO A 258 4.92 4.53 -9.70
CA PRO A 258 5.34 3.70 -10.84
C PRO A 258 4.21 3.48 -11.85
N ASP A 259 2.96 3.51 -11.43
CA ASP A 259 1.80 3.31 -12.29
C ASP A 259 1.58 4.48 -13.27
N LEU A 260 2.15 5.64 -13.00
CA LEU A 260 2.12 6.79 -13.91
C LEU A 260 3.13 6.69 -15.06
N VAL A 261 4.14 5.80 -14.98
CA VAL A 261 5.23 5.72 -15.97
C VAL A 261 4.71 5.57 -17.41
N PRO A 262 3.73 4.67 -17.71
CA PRO A 262 3.22 4.55 -19.07
C PRO A 262 2.54 5.83 -19.58
N THR A 263 1.79 6.53 -18.73
CA THR A 263 1.10 7.77 -19.08
C THR A 263 2.09 8.90 -19.31
N VAL A 264 3.06 9.04 -18.42
CA VAL A 264 4.09 10.11 -18.51
C VAL A 264 5.01 9.91 -19.72
N ALA A 265 5.28 8.66 -20.08
CA ALA A 265 6.09 8.36 -21.27
C ALA A 265 5.43 8.77 -22.60
N VAL A 266 4.11 8.95 -22.61
CA VAL A 266 3.36 9.43 -23.79
C VAL A 266 3.32 10.95 -23.85
N LEU A 267 3.42 11.64 -22.72
CA LEU A 267 3.40 13.10 -22.61
C LEU A 267 4.71 13.73 -23.07
#